data_105d818391a2eb6923edf95dd1203130
#
_entry.id   105d818391a2eb6923edf95dd1203130
#
_cell.length_a   1.000
_cell.length_b   1.000
_cell.length_c   1.000
_cell.angle_alpha   90.00
_cell.angle_beta   90.00
_cell.angle_gamma   90.00
#
_symmetry.space_group_name_H-M   'P 1'
#
loop_
_entity.id
_entity.type
_entity.pdbx_description
1 polymer ?
#
loop_
_entity_poly.entity_id
_entity_poly.type
_entity_poly.pdbx_seq_one_letter_code
_entity_poly.pdbx_strand_id
1 'polypeptide(L)'
;MGNGSNNEFVVFNIAKTNTNQLIETLIEIFEIPYVDFEGQNLNDIQRIAIVAGCGDKVHWMKDAEKLGVQTYITGEIHCHIDNVYGKQKYQEMMNYVSETTMSLIGVSHSASEYLVKKTLMKDWFENNFDVKRVLIPQEKWWL
;
A
#
# COMPACT_ATOMS: atom_id res chain seq x y z
N MET A 1 -14.36 0.77 -16.94
CA MET A 1 -13.80 1.82 -17.84
C MET A 1 -13.15 2.88 -16.96
N GLY A 2 -11.84 2.92 -16.90
CA GLY A 2 -11.11 3.93 -16.16
C GLY A 2 -11.18 5.23 -16.92
N ASN A 3 -11.77 6.26 -16.34
CA ASN A 3 -11.59 7.63 -16.79
C ASN A 3 -10.12 7.98 -16.64
N GLY A 4 -9.44 8.29 -17.75
CA GLY A 4 -8.05 8.71 -17.79
C GLY A 4 -7.87 10.11 -17.17
N SER A 5 -7.83 10.16 -15.86
CA SER A 5 -7.12 11.18 -15.10
C SER A 5 -5.83 10.52 -14.60
N ASN A 6 -4.72 11.25 -14.58
CA ASN A 6 -3.42 10.79 -14.08
C ASN A 6 -3.48 10.39 -12.59
N ASN A 7 -4.33 9.42 -12.25
CA ASN A 7 -4.44 8.92 -10.88
C ASN A 7 -3.33 7.90 -10.68
N GLU A 8 -2.40 8.20 -9.82
CA GLU A 8 -1.29 7.34 -9.46
C GLU A 8 -1.72 6.21 -8.51
N PHE A 9 -3.02 6.00 -8.36
CA PHE A 9 -3.63 4.92 -7.60
C PHE A 9 -4.77 4.27 -8.37
N VAL A 10 -5.06 3.01 -8.06
CA VAL A 10 -6.17 2.24 -8.63
C VAL A 10 -7.24 2.00 -7.56
N VAL A 11 -8.50 2.29 -7.90
CA VAL A 11 -9.64 2.09 -7.01
C VAL A 11 -10.36 0.79 -7.33
N PHE A 12 -10.65 0.00 -6.30
CA PHE A 12 -11.39 -1.25 -6.40
C PHE A 12 -12.63 -1.24 -5.48
N ASN A 13 -13.70 -1.84 -5.96
CA ASN A 13 -14.82 -2.25 -5.10
C ASN A 13 -14.58 -3.72 -4.69
N ILE A 14 -14.72 -4.00 -3.42
CA ILE A 14 -14.48 -5.33 -2.83
C ILE A 14 -15.73 -5.83 -2.08
N ALA A 15 -15.74 -7.11 -1.72
CA ALA A 15 -16.72 -7.62 -0.78
C ALA A 15 -16.60 -6.90 0.57
N LYS A 16 -17.73 -6.71 1.25
CA LYS A 16 -17.76 -6.05 2.55
C LYS A 16 -16.81 -6.71 3.54
N THR A 17 -15.98 -5.90 4.17
CA THR A 17 -15.01 -6.30 5.20
C THR A 17 -14.86 -5.20 6.25
N ASN A 18 -13.92 -5.37 7.19
CA ASN A 18 -13.52 -4.36 8.16
C ASN A 18 -11.99 -4.22 8.19
N THR A 19 -11.49 -3.19 8.87
CA THR A 19 -10.04 -2.90 8.93
C THR A 19 -9.23 -4.09 9.44
N ASN A 20 -9.66 -4.76 10.51
CA ASN A 20 -8.91 -5.87 11.10
C ASN A 20 -8.80 -7.06 10.16
N GLN A 21 -9.93 -7.49 9.56
CA GLN A 21 -9.94 -8.58 8.58
C GLN A 21 -9.10 -8.26 7.34
N LEU A 22 -9.14 -7.01 6.88
CA LEU A 22 -8.33 -6.58 5.75
C LEU A 22 -6.82 -6.62 6.09
N ILE A 23 -6.43 -6.17 7.28
CA ILE A 23 -5.05 -6.25 7.76
C ILE A 23 -4.58 -7.71 7.85
N GLU A 24 -5.38 -8.62 8.44
CA GLU A 24 -5.06 -10.05 8.50
C GLU A 24 -4.83 -10.64 7.10
N THR A 25 -5.72 -10.33 6.16
CA THR A 25 -5.57 -10.76 4.76
C THR A 25 -4.29 -10.23 4.12
N LEU A 26 -3.94 -8.97 4.34
CA LEU A 26 -2.72 -8.37 3.81
C LEU A 26 -1.45 -8.98 4.42
N ILE A 27 -1.46 -9.25 5.72
CA ILE A 27 -0.36 -9.94 6.42
C ILE A 27 -0.11 -11.31 5.79
N GLU A 28 -1.16 -12.09 5.50
CA GLU A 28 -1.05 -13.39 4.85
C GLU A 28 -0.53 -13.28 3.40
N ILE A 29 -1.10 -12.37 2.60
CA ILE A 29 -0.71 -12.20 1.18
C ILE A 29 0.76 -11.79 1.04
N PHE A 30 1.20 -10.84 1.85
CA PHE A 30 2.55 -10.29 1.79
C PHE A 30 3.57 -11.05 2.64
N GLU A 31 3.12 -12.02 3.46
CA GLU A 31 3.96 -12.82 4.37
C GLU A 31 4.80 -11.92 5.30
N ILE A 32 4.16 -10.91 5.88
CA ILE A 32 4.77 -9.92 6.78
C ILE A 32 4.28 -10.12 8.21
N PRO A 33 5.05 -9.72 9.23
CA PRO A 33 4.65 -9.90 10.62
C PRO A 33 3.61 -8.87 11.11
N TYR A 34 3.53 -7.71 10.47
CA TYR A 34 2.62 -6.61 10.80
C TYR A 34 2.50 -5.64 9.63
N VAL A 35 1.57 -4.72 9.70
CA VAL A 35 1.42 -3.58 8.80
C VAL A 35 1.68 -2.27 9.55
N ASP A 36 2.08 -1.21 8.84
CA ASP A 36 1.92 0.14 9.33
C ASP A 36 0.45 0.53 9.21
N PHE A 37 -0.12 1.08 10.27
CA PHE A 37 -1.51 1.45 10.30
C PHE A 37 -1.71 2.85 10.88
N GLU A 38 -2.48 3.67 10.17
CA GLU A 38 -2.89 5.01 10.60
C GLU A 38 -4.37 5.26 10.22
N GLY A 39 -4.93 6.33 10.77
CA GLY A 39 -6.30 6.77 10.48
C GLY A 39 -7.35 5.99 11.26
N GLN A 40 -8.45 5.65 10.59
CA GLN A 40 -9.66 5.11 11.24
C GLN A 40 -9.75 3.59 11.17
N ASN A 41 -10.21 2.97 12.27
CA ASN A 41 -10.61 1.57 12.27
C ASN A 41 -12.09 1.48 11.85
N LEU A 42 -12.36 0.92 10.67
CA LEU A 42 -13.66 0.90 10.03
C LEU A 42 -14.30 -0.48 10.10
N ASN A 43 -15.60 -0.53 10.41
CA ASN A 43 -16.38 -1.76 10.46
C ASN A 43 -17.01 -2.17 9.12
N ASP A 44 -16.99 -1.27 8.13
CA ASP A 44 -17.59 -1.47 6.81
C ASP A 44 -16.69 -0.87 5.73
N ILE A 45 -15.98 -1.72 5.02
CA ILE A 45 -15.11 -1.36 3.91
C ILE A 45 -15.56 -2.11 2.68
N GLN A 46 -15.86 -1.38 1.60
CA GLN A 46 -16.22 -1.92 0.30
C GLN A 46 -15.48 -1.25 -0.86
N ARG A 47 -14.76 -0.15 -0.57
CA ARG A 47 -14.03 0.61 -1.59
C ARG A 47 -12.64 0.94 -1.11
N ILE A 48 -11.63 0.41 -1.83
CA ILE A 48 -10.21 0.57 -1.49
C ILE A 48 -9.45 1.24 -2.62
N ALA A 49 -8.36 1.93 -2.29
CA ALA A 49 -7.36 2.38 -3.25
C ALA A 49 -6.04 1.64 -3.00
N ILE A 50 -5.35 1.27 -4.07
CA ILE A 50 -4.04 0.63 -4.00
C ILE A 50 -3.03 1.47 -4.76
N VAL A 51 -1.89 1.73 -4.12
CA VAL A 51 -0.72 2.40 -4.68
C VAL A 51 0.50 1.49 -4.53
N ALA A 52 1.17 1.20 -5.63
CA ALA A 52 2.40 0.42 -5.59
C ALA A 52 3.56 1.24 -5.01
N GLY A 53 4.42 0.59 -4.22
CA GLY A 53 5.64 1.20 -3.68
C GLY A 53 5.38 2.28 -2.63
N CYS A 54 5.97 3.45 -2.81
CA CYS A 54 5.90 4.56 -1.86
C CYS A 54 4.70 5.47 -2.14
N GLY A 55 3.60 5.24 -1.44
CA GLY A 55 2.37 6.02 -1.55
C GLY A 55 2.18 7.09 -0.47
N ASP A 56 3.24 7.57 0.15
CA ASP A 56 3.27 8.59 1.21
C ASP A 56 2.88 10.01 0.73
N LYS A 57 1.96 10.08 -0.21
CA LYS A 57 1.52 11.34 -0.84
C LYS A 57 0.14 11.74 -0.32
N VAL A 58 0.11 12.69 0.61
CA VAL A 58 -1.14 13.19 1.21
C VAL A 58 -2.16 13.66 0.16
N HIS A 59 -1.71 14.28 -0.93
CA HIS A 59 -2.63 14.73 -1.98
C HIS A 59 -3.30 13.57 -2.71
N TRP A 60 -2.61 12.43 -2.94
CA TRP A 60 -3.25 11.22 -3.51
C TRP A 60 -4.27 10.62 -2.56
N MET A 61 -3.95 10.57 -1.26
CA MET A 61 -4.89 10.10 -0.23
C MET A 61 -6.15 10.98 -0.19
N LYS A 62 -5.99 12.31 -0.20
CA LYS A 62 -7.11 13.24 -0.27
C LYS A 62 -7.96 13.08 -1.53
N ASP A 63 -7.34 12.81 -2.66
CA ASP A 63 -8.07 12.57 -3.91
C ASP A 63 -8.79 11.20 -3.89
N ALA A 64 -8.18 10.16 -3.32
CA ALA A 64 -8.85 8.88 -3.09
C ALA A 64 -10.06 9.04 -2.15
N GLU A 65 -9.91 9.79 -1.06
CA GLU A 65 -10.99 10.05 -0.10
C GLU A 65 -12.18 10.78 -0.75
N LYS A 66 -11.92 11.77 -1.62
CA LYS A 66 -12.97 12.43 -2.43
C LYS A 66 -13.74 11.49 -3.36
N LEU A 67 -13.10 10.39 -3.79
CA LEU A 67 -13.73 9.34 -4.61
C LEU A 67 -14.50 8.32 -3.77
N GLY A 68 -14.64 8.53 -2.45
CA GLY A 68 -15.34 7.64 -1.53
C GLY A 68 -14.54 6.39 -1.18
N VAL A 69 -13.23 6.42 -1.33
CA VAL A 69 -12.35 5.36 -0.82
C VAL A 69 -12.39 5.34 0.69
N GLN A 70 -12.48 4.15 1.27
CA GLN A 70 -12.54 3.94 2.71
C GLN A 70 -11.20 3.45 3.27
N THR A 71 -10.40 2.77 2.44
CA THR A 71 -9.07 2.29 2.83
C THR A 71 -8.06 2.53 1.72
N TYR A 72 -6.92 3.11 2.08
CA TYR A 72 -5.78 3.35 1.20
C TYR A 72 -4.65 2.37 1.57
N ILE A 73 -4.21 1.57 0.60
CA ILE A 73 -3.20 0.52 0.78
C ILE A 73 -1.99 0.85 -0.08
N THR A 74 -0.81 0.85 0.51
CA THR A 74 0.45 1.12 -0.19
C THR A 74 1.62 0.36 0.43
N GLY A 75 2.79 0.39 -0.19
CA GLY A 75 4.01 -0.14 0.43
C GLY A 75 4.42 0.68 1.65
N GLU A 76 4.47 2.01 1.52
CA GLU A 76 4.85 2.92 2.60
C GLU A 76 3.84 4.05 2.75
N ILE A 77 3.35 4.26 3.97
CA ILE A 77 2.52 5.42 4.34
C ILE A 77 3.32 6.54 5.00
N HIS A 78 4.48 6.22 5.57
CA HIS A 78 5.38 7.17 6.20
C HIS A 78 6.67 7.36 5.40
N CYS A 79 7.18 8.59 5.37
CA CYS A 79 8.51 8.86 4.87
C CYS A 79 9.54 8.56 5.96
N HIS A 80 10.44 7.60 5.72
CA HIS A 80 11.48 7.17 6.67
C HIS A 80 12.85 7.83 6.42
N ILE A 81 12.92 8.85 5.57
CA ILE A 81 14.18 9.55 5.27
C ILE A 81 14.56 10.46 6.44
N ASP A 82 15.68 10.18 7.10
CA ASP A 82 16.16 10.98 8.24
C ASP A 82 16.91 12.25 7.78
N ASN A 83 16.15 13.20 7.28
CA ASN A 83 16.61 14.56 6.97
C ASN A 83 15.45 15.56 7.13
N VAL A 84 15.70 16.84 6.83
CA VAL A 84 14.68 17.90 6.95
C VAL A 84 13.45 17.62 6.07
N TYR A 85 13.66 17.14 4.85
CA TYR A 85 12.58 16.79 3.93
C TYR A 85 11.72 15.64 4.48
N GLY A 86 12.35 14.55 4.93
CA GLY A 86 11.61 13.41 5.48
C GLY A 86 10.82 13.76 6.73
N LYS A 87 11.38 14.58 7.61
CA LYS A 87 10.68 15.08 8.82
C LYS A 87 9.46 15.94 8.46
N GLN A 88 9.59 16.79 7.43
CA GLN A 88 8.46 17.59 6.93
C GLN A 88 7.36 16.70 6.33
N LYS A 89 7.74 15.70 5.54
CA LYS A 89 6.81 14.72 4.95
C LYS A 89 6.09 13.89 6.00
N TYR A 90 6.82 13.42 7.00
CA TYR A 90 6.21 12.72 8.14
C TYR A 90 5.21 13.61 8.88
N GLN A 91 5.56 14.87 9.16
CA GLN A 91 4.65 15.78 9.83
C GLN A 91 3.41 16.10 8.99
N GLU A 92 3.56 16.28 7.67
CA GLU A 92 2.44 16.45 6.74
C GLU A 92 1.48 15.27 6.80
N MET A 93 2.03 14.03 6.81
CA MET A 93 1.26 12.80 6.94
C MET A 93 0.52 12.75 8.27
N MET A 94 1.19 13.00 9.39
CA MET A 94 0.56 12.93 10.72
C MET A 94 -0.52 14.01 10.92
N ASN A 95 -0.38 15.17 10.30
CA ASN A 95 -1.44 16.18 10.27
C ASN A 95 -2.66 15.63 9.50
N TYR A 96 -2.45 15.00 8.36
CA TYR A 96 -3.54 14.40 7.58
C TYR A 96 -4.20 13.22 8.31
N VAL A 97 -3.43 12.39 8.99
CA VAL A 97 -3.93 11.27 9.82
C VAL A 97 -4.97 11.75 10.85
N SER A 98 -4.76 12.94 11.41
CA SER A 98 -5.70 13.52 12.39
C SER A 98 -7.03 13.97 11.78
N GLU A 99 -7.12 14.10 10.46
CA GLU A 99 -8.28 14.64 9.75
C GLU A 99 -9.01 13.58 8.90
N THR A 100 -8.29 12.52 8.43
CA THR A 100 -8.84 11.55 7.49
C THR A 100 -9.92 10.66 8.11
N THR A 101 -10.88 10.28 7.28
CA THR A 101 -11.92 9.28 7.61
C THR A 101 -11.54 7.87 7.12
N MET A 102 -10.42 7.73 6.42
CA MET A 102 -9.95 6.45 5.88
C MET A 102 -9.11 5.66 6.87
N SER A 103 -9.03 4.34 6.63
CA SER A 103 -7.93 3.49 7.07
C SER A 103 -6.74 3.68 6.14
N LEU A 104 -5.53 3.85 6.66
CA LEU A 104 -4.29 3.93 5.88
C LEU A 104 -3.40 2.74 6.26
N ILE A 105 -3.02 1.92 5.28
CA ILE A 105 -2.29 0.67 5.53
C ILE A 105 -1.02 0.61 4.68
N GLY A 106 0.13 0.48 5.34
CA GLY A 106 1.43 0.23 4.71
C GLY A 106 1.84 -1.23 4.87
N VAL A 107 2.11 -1.91 3.74
CA VAL A 107 2.47 -3.34 3.72
C VAL A 107 3.97 -3.59 3.51
N SER A 108 4.83 -2.61 3.72
CA SER A 108 6.25 -2.59 3.37
C SER A 108 6.51 -2.44 1.87
N HIS A 109 7.40 -1.53 1.52
CA HIS A 109 7.83 -1.32 0.13
C HIS A 109 8.45 -2.62 -0.45
N SER A 110 9.40 -3.20 0.26
CA SER A 110 10.08 -4.42 -0.19
C SER A 110 9.14 -5.63 -0.30
N ALA A 111 8.17 -5.78 0.59
CA ALA A 111 7.19 -6.85 0.52
C ALA A 111 6.25 -6.69 -0.68
N SER A 112 5.79 -5.46 -0.97
CA SER A 112 4.93 -5.17 -2.11
C SER A 112 5.63 -5.47 -3.44
N GLU A 113 6.90 -5.10 -3.59
CA GLU A 113 7.70 -5.43 -4.76
C GLU A 113 8.02 -6.92 -4.87
N TYR A 114 8.32 -7.57 -3.74
CA TYR A 114 8.65 -9.00 -3.74
C TYR A 114 7.45 -9.86 -4.16
N LEU A 115 6.23 -9.47 -3.81
CA LEU A 115 5.03 -10.17 -4.26
C LEU A 115 4.97 -10.25 -5.80
N VAL A 116 5.23 -9.15 -6.50
CA VAL A 116 5.26 -9.12 -7.96
C VAL A 116 6.42 -9.97 -8.51
N LYS A 117 7.60 -9.91 -7.88
CA LYS A 117 8.77 -10.69 -8.29
C LYS A 117 8.53 -12.20 -8.18
N LYS A 118 7.91 -12.66 -7.08
CA LYS A 118 7.66 -14.10 -6.84
C LYS A 118 6.48 -14.68 -7.61
N THR A 119 5.62 -13.83 -8.16
CA THR A 119 4.43 -14.22 -8.93
C THR A 119 4.62 -13.89 -10.41
N LEU A 120 4.12 -12.76 -10.87
CA LEU A 120 4.05 -12.38 -12.27
C LEU A 120 5.42 -12.37 -12.98
N MET A 121 6.44 -11.80 -12.33
CA MET A 121 7.78 -11.73 -12.95
C MET A 121 8.43 -13.10 -13.06
N LYS A 122 8.31 -13.94 -12.02
CA LYS A 122 8.83 -15.31 -12.06
C LYS A 122 8.23 -16.06 -13.24
N ASP A 123 6.92 -16.08 -13.36
CA ASP A 123 6.21 -16.80 -14.42
C ASP A 123 6.58 -16.25 -15.80
N TRP A 124 6.70 -14.92 -15.92
CA TRP A 124 7.11 -14.28 -17.16
C TRP A 124 8.54 -14.70 -17.58
N PHE A 125 9.50 -14.70 -16.67
CA PHE A 125 10.85 -15.17 -16.93
C PHE A 125 10.90 -16.65 -17.31
N GLU A 126 10.08 -17.50 -16.63
CA GLU A 126 10.01 -18.94 -16.92
C GLU A 126 9.50 -19.23 -18.32
N ASN A 127 8.57 -18.42 -18.80
CA ASN A 127 7.99 -18.60 -20.12
C ASN A 127 8.80 -17.99 -21.27
N ASN A 128 9.75 -17.10 -21.00
CA ASN A 128 10.44 -16.34 -22.05
C ASN A 128 11.95 -16.60 -22.10
N PHE A 129 12.57 -17.18 -21.06
CA PHE A 129 14.02 -17.38 -20.99
C PHE A 129 14.40 -18.72 -20.37
N ASP A 130 15.38 -19.38 -20.95
CA ASP A 130 16.03 -20.56 -20.36
C ASP A 130 17.18 -20.13 -19.43
N VAL A 131 16.84 -19.55 -18.28
CA VAL A 131 17.80 -19.09 -17.28
C VAL A 131 17.42 -19.58 -15.89
N LYS A 132 18.43 -19.99 -15.12
CA LYS A 132 18.21 -20.32 -13.71
C LYS A 132 17.88 -19.05 -12.92
N ARG A 133 16.81 -19.09 -12.15
CA ARG A 133 16.37 -17.99 -11.31
C ARG A 133 16.44 -18.39 -9.84
N VAL A 134 16.81 -17.41 -9.02
CA VAL A 134 16.79 -17.53 -7.57
C VAL A 134 16.04 -16.35 -7.02
N LEU A 135 14.94 -16.61 -6.29
CA LEU A 135 14.19 -15.57 -5.59
C LEU A 135 14.84 -15.34 -4.23
N ILE A 136 15.35 -14.16 -4.01
CA ILE A 136 15.98 -13.76 -2.75
C ILE A 136 15.05 -12.75 -2.08
N PRO A 137 14.30 -13.14 -1.03
CA PRO A 137 13.52 -12.20 -0.26
C PRO A 137 14.43 -11.25 0.50
N GLN A 138 14.09 -9.96 0.47
CA GLN A 138 14.70 -8.98 1.36
C GLN A 138 13.98 -9.00 2.70
N GLU A 139 14.61 -8.45 3.73
CA GLU A 139 13.89 -8.10 4.94
C GLU A 139 12.75 -7.13 4.57
N LYS A 140 11.54 -7.47 5.00
CA LYS A 140 10.33 -6.80 4.51
C LYS A 140 10.05 -5.49 5.22
N TRP A 141 10.57 -5.36 6.44
CA TRP A 141 10.55 -4.12 7.20
C TRP A 141 11.98 -3.76 7.60
N TRP A 142 12.41 -2.57 7.19
CA TRP A 142 13.64 -1.96 7.71
C TRP A 142 13.27 -0.78 8.61
N LEU A 143 14.04 -0.63 9.65
CA LEU A 143 13.94 0.49 10.59
C LEU A 143 15.05 1.49 10.33
#